data_b06957482f3ace602f0204a2d55e3565
#
_entry.id   b06957482f3ace602f0204a2d55e3565
#
_cell.length_a   1.000
_cell.length_b   1.000
_cell.length_c   1.000
_cell.angle_alpha   90.00
_cell.angle_beta   90.00
_cell.angle_gamma   90.00
#
_symmetry.space_group_name_H-M   'P 1'
#
loop_
_entity.id
_entity.type
_entity.pdbx_description
1 polymer ?
#
loop_
_entity_poly.entity_id
_entity_poly.type
_entity_poly.pdbx_seq_one_letter_code
_entity_poly.pdbx_strand_id
1 'polypeptide(L)'
;MINLPYERQQLLKKQGLLFNTNGSYISPDKKTIYCGIPKNASSFIDQLLHSNGWNLFINNEDTLITTNTDMPISEVVNCFVVLRDPFDRWVSGITQYIATFGFDTLLDKDNAITGMAIRSQVMEIITNIIDIDDHTLPQHYYFANLHPGVDKTYFWVNKNLKNNMLSFYNLTDNNKTALPTNNEGKPDDSIIIRNILKTKILRYLDHNPLFKQQIINYYKKDYDIIGSVDIIY
;
A
#
# COMPACT_ATOMS: atom_id res chain seq x y z
N MET A 1 -9.98 -2.28 -15.83
CA MET A 1 -8.64 -1.97 -15.27
C MET A 1 -7.74 -1.59 -16.43
N ILE A 2 -7.18 -0.38 -16.41
CA ILE A 2 -6.16 0.02 -17.39
C ILE A 2 -4.83 -0.44 -16.82
N ASN A 3 -4.27 -1.51 -17.38
CA ASN A 3 -2.92 -1.92 -17.04
C ASN A 3 -1.94 -1.03 -17.78
N LEU A 4 -1.15 -0.26 -17.04
CA LEU A 4 -0.03 0.47 -17.62
C LEU A 4 0.98 -0.51 -18.23
N PRO A 5 1.54 -0.24 -19.42
CA PRO A 5 2.61 -1.03 -20.00
C PRO A 5 3.79 -1.16 -19.01
N TYR A 6 4.43 -2.32 -18.99
CA TYR A 6 5.54 -2.60 -18.05
C TYR A 6 6.64 -1.53 -18.09
N GLU A 7 7.04 -1.09 -19.28
CA GLU A 7 8.05 -0.06 -19.48
C GLU A 7 7.66 1.27 -18.83
N ARG A 8 6.38 1.64 -18.94
CA ARG A 8 5.84 2.84 -18.32
C ARG A 8 5.84 2.72 -16.80
N GLN A 9 5.48 1.56 -16.26
CA GLN A 9 5.57 1.32 -14.81
C GLN A 9 7.00 1.48 -14.30
N GLN A 10 8.00 0.96 -15.02
CA GLN A 10 9.41 1.10 -14.63
C GLN A 10 9.89 2.55 -14.67
N LEU A 11 9.43 3.32 -15.66
CA LEU A 11 9.71 4.76 -15.73
C LEU A 11 9.12 5.49 -14.53
N LEU A 12 7.85 5.29 -14.24
CA LEU A 12 7.16 5.92 -13.10
C LEU A 12 7.79 5.54 -11.76
N LYS A 13 8.25 4.30 -11.59
CA LYS A 13 9.01 3.87 -10.40
C LYS A 13 10.29 4.71 -10.24
N LYS A 14 11.08 4.87 -11.31
CA LYS A 14 12.31 5.67 -11.28
C LYS A 14 12.03 7.13 -10.97
N GLN A 15 10.92 7.65 -11.46
CA GLN A 15 10.49 9.03 -11.25
C GLN A 15 9.85 9.24 -9.86
N GLY A 16 9.54 8.18 -9.10
CA GLY A 16 8.81 8.29 -7.83
C GLY A 16 7.40 8.87 -7.99
N LEU A 17 6.75 8.52 -9.09
CA LEU A 17 5.42 8.97 -9.50
C LEU A 17 4.52 7.79 -9.85
N LEU A 18 4.79 6.61 -9.28
CA LEU A 18 3.99 5.42 -9.50
C LEU A 18 2.68 5.54 -8.71
N PHE A 19 1.75 6.30 -9.19
CA PHE A 19 0.41 6.32 -8.59
C PHE A 19 -0.25 4.94 -8.75
N ASN A 20 -0.81 4.46 -7.64
CA ASN A 20 -1.62 3.23 -7.70
C ASN A 20 -2.89 3.50 -8.51
N THR A 21 -2.99 2.91 -9.68
CA THR A 21 -4.14 3.07 -10.60
C THR A 21 -5.47 2.58 -10.01
N ASN A 22 -5.42 1.78 -8.96
CA ASN A 22 -6.60 1.21 -8.30
C ASN A 22 -6.91 1.84 -6.94
N GLY A 23 -6.30 2.96 -6.59
CA GLY A 23 -6.47 3.52 -5.25
C GLY A 23 -5.90 4.92 -5.07
N SER A 24 -5.66 5.66 -6.15
CA SER A 24 -5.30 7.08 -6.08
C SER A 24 -6.50 7.94 -6.45
N TYR A 25 -6.75 8.98 -5.67
CA TYR A 25 -7.96 9.79 -5.76
C TYR A 25 -7.65 11.28 -5.86
N ILE A 26 -8.53 12.01 -6.56
CA ILE A 26 -8.52 13.46 -6.60
C ILE A 26 -9.78 14.01 -5.95
N SER A 27 -9.63 15.10 -5.19
CA SER A 27 -10.72 15.79 -4.51
C SER A 27 -11.75 16.37 -5.49
N PRO A 28 -13.00 16.62 -5.07
CA PRO A 28 -14.02 17.23 -5.92
C PRO A 28 -13.63 18.60 -6.48
N ASP A 29 -12.84 19.39 -5.73
CA ASP A 29 -12.31 20.69 -6.18
C ASP A 29 -11.06 20.58 -7.07
N LYS A 30 -10.58 19.35 -7.30
CA LYS A 30 -9.42 19.01 -8.13
C LYS A 30 -8.08 19.56 -7.64
N LYS A 31 -7.98 20.03 -6.40
CA LYS A 31 -6.75 20.64 -5.85
C LYS A 31 -5.91 19.69 -5.02
N THR A 32 -6.52 18.64 -4.50
CA THR A 32 -5.86 17.69 -3.60
C THR A 32 -5.89 16.29 -4.17
N ILE A 33 -4.75 15.61 -4.17
CA ILE A 33 -4.67 14.19 -4.54
C ILE A 33 -4.32 13.33 -3.33
N TYR A 34 -4.84 12.11 -3.33
CA TYR A 34 -4.38 11.01 -2.50
C TYR A 34 -3.48 10.10 -3.32
N CYS A 35 -2.23 9.95 -2.89
CA CYS A 35 -1.34 8.95 -3.45
C CYS A 35 -1.59 7.59 -2.78
N GLY A 36 -2.38 6.75 -3.40
CA GLY A 36 -2.68 5.42 -2.92
C GLY A 36 -1.45 4.52 -2.91
N ILE A 37 -1.13 3.96 -1.75
CA ILE A 37 -0.05 2.98 -1.60
C ILE A 37 -0.68 1.66 -1.13
N PRO A 38 -0.51 0.56 -1.89
CA PRO A 38 -1.03 -0.74 -1.47
C PRO A 38 -0.54 -1.12 -0.08
N LYS A 39 -1.40 -1.75 0.73
CA LYS A 39 -1.16 -2.19 2.12
C LYS A 39 -1.04 -1.07 3.16
N ASN A 40 -1.31 0.19 2.79
CA ASN A 40 -1.37 1.34 3.70
C ASN A 40 -2.82 1.74 4.01
N ALA A 41 -3.65 0.80 4.43
CA ALA A 41 -5.08 0.97 4.68
C ALA A 41 -5.88 1.39 3.42
N SER A 42 -5.38 1.09 2.21
CA SER A 42 -5.93 1.57 0.94
C SER A 42 -7.41 1.25 0.76
N SER A 43 -7.88 0.04 1.10
CA SER A 43 -9.31 -0.32 0.97
C SER A 43 -10.23 0.51 1.87
N PHE A 44 -9.76 0.92 3.06
CA PHE A 44 -10.50 1.80 3.94
C PHE A 44 -10.55 3.22 3.37
N ILE A 45 -9.40 3.74 2.91
CA ILE A 45 -9.29 5.09 2.35
C ILE A 45 -10.09 5.20 1.06
N ASP A 46 -10.05 4.17 0.21
CA ASP A 46 -10.84 4.04 -1.00
C ASP A 46 -12.35 4.25 -0.73
N GLN A 47 -12.90 3.51 0.23
CA GLN A 47 -14.30 3.65 0.62
C GLN A 47 -14.61 5.04 1.20
N LEU A 48 -13.72 5.56 2.05
CA LEU A 48 -13.89 6.87 2.66
C LEU A 48 -13.90 7.98 1.62
N LEU A 49 -12.92 8.01 0.72
CA LEU A 49 -12.79 9.04 -0.30
C LEU A 49 -13.91 8.96 -1.33
N HIS A 50 -14.22 7.76 -1.81
CA HIS A 50 -15.31 7.56 -2.75
C HIS A 50 -16.66 8.03 -2.18
N SER A 51 -16.97 7.72 -0.93
CA SER A 51 -18.20 8.17 -0.26
C SER A 51 -18.28 9.69 -0.03
N ASN A 52 -17.15 10.39 -0.12
CA ASN A 52 -17.03 11.84 -0.06
C ASN A 52 -16.85 12.50 -1.44
N GLY A 53 -17.17 11.79 -2.52
CA GLY A 53 -17.19 12.34 -3.88
C GLY A 53 -15.82 12.53 -4.53
N TRP A 54 -14.76 11.94 -3.94
CA TRP A 54 -13.45 11.94 -4.60
C TRP A 54 -13.47 10.99 -5.80
N ASN A 55 -12.76 11.36 -6.86
CA ASN A 55 -12.70 10.61 -8.10
C ASN A 55 -11.39 9.85 -8.24
N LEU A 56 -11.48 8.57 -8.63
CA LEU A 56 -10.32 7.78 -9.00
C LEU A 56 -9.62 8.43 -10.19
N PHE A 57 -8.30 8.50 -10.17
CA PHE A 57 -7.52 8.97 -11.31
C PHE A 57 -6.41 8.01 -11.72
N ILE A 58 -5.97 8.17 -12.96
CA ILE A 58 -4.83 7.47 -13.53
C ILE A 58 -3.84 8.53 -14.00
N ASN A 59 -2.57 8.36 -13.66
CA ASN A 59 -1.51 9.22 -14.19
C ASN A 59 -1.10 8.77 -15.59
N ASN A 60 -1.29 9.64 -16.57
CA ASN A 60 -0.79 9.46 -17.93
C ASN A 60 0.14 10.61 -18.28
N GLU A 61 1.45 10.39 -18.15
CA GLU A 61 2.49 11.40 -18.29
C GLU A 61 2.29 12.58 -17.32
N ASP A 62 2.03 13.78 -17.83
CA ASP A 62 1.80 14.98 -17.01
C ASP A 62 0.31 15.28 -16.80
N THR A 63 -0.56 14.33 -17.15
CA THR A 63 -2.01 14.47 -17.09
C THR A 63 -2.60 13.44 -16.14
N LEU A 64 -3.48 13.89 -15.24
CA LEU A 64 -4.31 13.04 -14.43
C LEU A 64 -5.63 12.79 -15.16
N ILE A 65 -5.86 11.54 -15.56
CA ILE A 65 -7.07 11.12 -16.25
C ILE A 65 -8.06 10.61 -15.22
N THR A 66 -9.23 11.23 -15.17
CA THR A 66 -10.39 10.77 -14.39
C THR A 66 -11.50 10.29 -15.33
N THR A 67 -12.55 9.70 -14.76
CA THR A 67 -13.73 9.30 -15.54
C THR A 67 -14.45 10.48 -16.22
N ASN A 68 -14.24 11.69 -15.70
CA ASN A 68 -15.03 12.86 -16.12
C ASN A 68 -14.19 13.97 -16.77
N THR A 69 -12.90 14.04 -16.47
CA THR A 69 -12.02 15.13 -16.98
C THR A 69 -10.57 14.72 -16.89
N ASP A 70 -9.80 15.23 -17.84
CA ASP A 70 -8.35 15.20 -17.80
C ASP A 70 -7.86 16.54 -17.22
N MET A 71 -6.81 16.51 -16.41
CA MET A 71 -6.20 17.73 -15.87
C MET A 71 -4.68 17.58 -15.78
N PRO A 72 -3.92 18.65 -16.03
CA PRO A 72 -2.48 18.65 -15.81
C PRO A 72 -2.14 18.40 -14.33
N ILE A 73 -1.13 17.58 -14.06
CA ILE A 73 -0.64 17.34 -12.70
C ILE A 73 -0.13 18.63 -12.03
N SER A 74 0.29 19.62 -12.84
CA SER A 74 0.74 20.94 -12.38
C SER A 74 -0.37 21.78 -11.72
N GLU A 75 -1.63 21.44 -11.90
CA GLU A 75 -2.76 22.11 -11.23
C GLU A 75 -3.03 21.59 -9.81
N VAL A 76 -2.39 20.48 -9.44
CA VAL A 76 -2.50 19.92 -8.09
C VAL A 76 -1.70 20.79 -7.12
N VAL A 77 -2.35 21.20 -6.04
CA VAL A 77 -1.77 22.04 -4.99
C VAL A 77 -1.34 21.24 -3.79
N ASN A 78 -2.14 20.24 -3.41
CA ASN A 78 -1.91 19.41 -2.23
C ASN A 78 -1.87 17.93 -2.58
N CYS A 79 -1.09 17.21 -1.81
CA CYS A 79 -1.07 15.76 -1.84
C CYS A 79 -1.10 15.21 -0.41
N PHE A 80 -1.86 14.17 -0.16
CA PHE A 80 -1.66 13.42 1.05
C PHE A 80 -1.24 11.98 0.78
N VAL A 81 -0.47 11.47 1.70
CA VAL A 81 0.10 10.13 1.66
C VAL A 81 -0.13 9.48 3.00
N VAL A 82 -0.57 8.24 2.99
CA VAL A 82 -0.67 7.45 4.23
C VAL A 82 0.52 6.51 4.27
N LEU A 83 1.36 6.68 5.29
CA LEU A 83 2.58 5.92 5.51
C LEU A 83 2.36 4.81 6.53
N ARG A 84 3.12 3.77 6.40
CA ARG A 84 3.18 2.62 7.31
C ARG A 84 4.64 2.22 7.52
N ASP A 85 4.94 1.52 8.61
CA ASP A 85 6.24 0.88 8.77
C ASP A 85 6.58 0.02 7.54
N PRO A 86 7.71 0.25 6.86
CA PRO A 86 8.04 -0.41 5.61
C PRO A 86 8.20 -1.94 5.74
N PHE A 87 8.75 -2.42 6.85
CA PHE A 87 8.88 -3.85 7.11
C PHE A 87 7.52 -4.50 7.35
N ASP A 88 6.67 -3.89 8.18
CA ASP A 88 5.31 -4.37 8.42
C ASP A 88 4.46 -4.36 7.14
N ARG A 89 4.67 -3.36 6.30
CA ARG A 89 4.03 -3.27 5.00
C ARG A 89 4.47 -4.41 4.09
N TRP A 90 5.78 -4.67 4.01
CA TRP A 90 6.34 -5.79 3.24
C TRP A 90 5.77 -7.12 3.71
N VAL A 91 5.77 -7.39 5.01
CA VAL A 91 5.17 -8.62 5.57
C VAL A 91 3.70 -8.75 5.15
N SER A 92 2.94 -7.66 5.17
CA SER A 92 1.55 -7.65 4.72
C SER A 92 1.40 -7.92 3.21
N GLY A 93 2.30 -7.36 2.40
CA GLY A 93 2.34 -7.56 0.94
C GLY A 93 2.67 -8.99 0.56
N ILE A 94 3.76 -9.52 1.12
CA ILE A 94 4.19 -10.89 0.83
C ILE A 94 3.17 -11.93 1.32
N THR A 95 2.53 -11.68 2.46
CA THR A 95 1.44 -12.54 2.95
C THR A 95 0.28 -12.57 1.96
N GLN A 96 -0.09 -11.42 1.40
CA GLN A 96 -1.14 -11.32 0.38
C GLN A 96 -0.74 -12.06 -0.90
N TYR A 97 0.49 -11.85 -1.37
CA TYR A 97 1.01 -12.51 -2.56
C TYR A 97 0.96 -14.03 -2.43
N ILE A 98 1.50 -14.57 -1.34
CA ILE A 98 1.51 -16.02 -1.09
C ILE A 98 0.07 -16.56 -0.97
N ALA A 99 -0.81 -15.86 -0.26
CA ALA A 99 -2.21 -16.28 -0.13
C ALA A 99 -2.96 -16.28 -1.47
N THR A 100 -2.58 -15.40 -2.40
CA THR A 100 -3.27 -15.28 -3.71
C THR A 100 -2.72 -16.26 -4.73
N PHE A 101 -1.40 -16.44 -4.79
CA PHE A 101 -0.73 -17.15 -5.88
C PHE A 101 -0.02 -18.44 -5.44
N GLY A 102 0.25 -18.61 -4.16
CA GLY A 102 1.01 -19.74 -3.64
C GLY A 102 0.20 -20.72 -2.79
N PHE A 103 -1.10 -20.47 -2.61
CA PHE A 103 -1.92 -21.20 -1.63
C PHE A 103 -1.99 -22.69 -1.90
N ASP A 104 -2.21 -23.10 -3.14
CA ASP A 104 -2.32 -24.51 -3.51
C ASP A 104 -1.03 -25.32 -3.25
N THR A 105 0.12 -24.62 -3.28
CA THR A 105 1.43 -25.23 -3.00
C THR A 105 1.79 -25.27 -1.51
N LEU A 106 1.03 -24.54 -0.67
CA LEU A 106 1.26 -24.44 0.77
C LEU A 106 0.46 -25.46 1.59
N LEU A 107 -0.56 -26.06 0.98
CA LEU A 107 -1.38 -27.09 1.61
C LEU A 107 -0.70 -28.45 1.50
N ASP A 108 -0.68 -29.19 2.59
CA ASP A 108 -0.35 -30.61 2.56
C ASP A 108 -1.58 -31.44 2.14
N LYS A 109 -1.41 -32.78 2.14
CA LYS A 109 -2.48 -33.72 1.75
C LYS A 109 -3.72 -33.62 2.61
N ASP A 110 -3.59 -33.06 3.82
CA ASP A 110 -4.68 -32.87 4.79
C ASP A 110 -5.19 -31.42 4.80
N ASN A 111 -4.86 -30.61 3.79
CA ASN A 111 -5.15 -29.18 3.69
C ASN A 111 -4.57 -28.36 4.85
N ALA A 112 -3.51 -28.82 5.49
CA ALA A 112 -2.79 -28.07 6.51
C ALA A 112 -1.63 -27.28 5.90
N ILE A 113 -1.44 -26.04 6.37
CA ILE A 113 -0.31 -25.20 5.94
C ILE A 113 0.95 -25.68 6.65
N THR A 114 1.88 -26.27 5.91
CA THR A 114 3.12 -26.78 6.49
C THR A 114 4.18 -25.67 6.65
N GLY A 115 4.96 -25.76 7.74
CA GLY A 115 6.09 -24.85 7.96
C GLY A 115 7.17 -24.97 6.88
N MET A 116 7.30 -26.14 6.27
CA MET A 116 8.30 -26.41 5.23
C MET A 116 7.90 -25.73 3.91
N ALA A 117 6.63 -25.83 3.50
CA ALA A 117 6.14 -25.17 2.29
C ALA A 117 6.30 -23.64 2.40
N ILE A 118 5.94 -23.04 3.54
CA ILE A 118 6.13 -21.61 3.77
C ILE A 118 7.61 -21.24 3.73
N ARG A 119 8.47 -22.02 4.33
CA ARG A 119 9.92 -21.77 4.31
C ARG A 119 10.45 -21.76 2.90
N SER A 120 10.07 -22.72 2.07
CA SER A 120 10.48 -22.78 0.68
C SER A 120 10.02 -21.57 -0.12
N GLN A 121 8.75 -21.21 -0.02
CA GLN A 121 8.15 -20.06 -0.71
C GLN A 121 8.80 -18.73 -0.26
N VAL A 122 8.95 -18.52 1.04
CA VAL A 122 9.59 -17.30 1.57
C VAL A 122 11.06 -17.25 1.15
N MET A 123 11.78 -18.37 1.16
CA MET A 123 13.18 -18.44 0.70
C MET A 123 13.28 -18.10 -0.77
N GLU A 124 12.44 -18.66 -1.62
CA GLU A 124 12.43 -18.39 -3.05
C GLU A 124 12.21 -16.91 -3.33
N ILE A 125 11.26 -16.30 -2.63
CA ILE A 125 10.91 -14.90 -2.77
C ILE A 125 12.04 -14.00 -2.30
N ILE A 126 12.56 -14.21 -1.09
CA ILE A 126 13.60 -13.34 -0.50
C ILE A 126 14.93 -13.47 -1.24
N THR A 127 15.29 -14.67 -1.69
CA THR A 127 16.55 -14.89 -2.39
C THR A 127 16.57 -14.35 -3.82
N ASN A 128 15.41 -14.26 -4.46
CA ASN A 128 15.33 -13.85 -5.86
C ASN A 128 14.76 -12.45 -6.04
N ILE A 129 13.72 -12.07 -5.26
CA ILE A 129 13.00 -10.82 -5.51
C ILE A 129 12.39 -10.31 -4.20
N ILE A 130 12.88 -9.20 -3.67
CA ILE A 130 12.24 -8.53 -2.51
C ILE A 130 11.00 -7.76 -2.96
N ASP A 131 10.99 -7.18 -4.15
CA ASP A 131 9.86 -6.46 -4.75
C ASP A 131 9.16 -7.32 -5.81
N ILE A 132 8.15 -8.07 -5.40
CA ILE A 132 7.45 -9.00 -6.30
C ILE A 132 6.38 -8.28 -7.11
N ASP A 133 5.64 -7.39 -6.45
CA ASP A 133 4.52 -6.66 -7.04
C ASP A 133 4.33 -5.29 -6.34
N ASP A 134 3.29 -4.58 -6.72
CA ASP A 134 2.94 -3.27 -6.14
C ASP A 134 2.69 -3.31 -4.63
N HIS A 135 2.33 -4.47 -4.04
CA HIS A 135 2.15 -4.62 -2.60
C HIS A 135 3.47 -4.60 -1.82
N THR A 136 4.60 -4.89 -2.48
CA THR A 136 5.93 -4.97 -1.88
C THR A 136 6.87 -3.86 -2.32
N LEU A 137 6.51 -3.03 -3.30
CA LEU A 137 7.35 -1.92 -3.76
C LEU A 137 7.59 -0.86 -2.67
N PRO A 138 8.76 -0.21 -2.62
CA PRO A 138 9.01 0.93 -1.73
C PRO A 138 7.95 2.03 -1.82
N GLN A 139 7.54 2.57 -0.69
CA GLN A 139 6.48 3.57 -0.62
C GLN A 139 6.85 4.86 -1.36
N HIS A 140 8.12 5.26 -1.30
CA HIS A 140 8.58 6.46 -1.96
C HIS A 140 8.45 6.43 -3.49
N TYR A 141 8.33 5.27 -4.13
CA TYR A 141 8.08 5.17 -5.57
C TYR A 141 6.75 5.80 -5.98
N TYR A 142 5.81 5.94 -5.07
CA TYR A 142 4.47 6.45 -5.36
C TYR A 142 4.36 7.97 -5.30
N PHE A 143 5.24 8.67 -4.54
CA PHE A 143 5.05 10.09 -4.25
C PHE A 143 6.32 10.94 -4.15
N ALA A 144 7.52 10.36 -4.15
CA ALA A 144 8.74 11.09 -3.76
C ALA A 144 9.03 12.30 -4.65
N ASN A 145 8.74 12.20 -5.93
CA ASN A 145 9.07 13.22 -6.92
C ASN A 145 7.83 13.95 -7.46
N LEU A 146 6.75 14.05 -6.68
CA LEU A 146 5.70 15.01 -6.96
C LEU A 146 6.31 16.42 -7.12
N HIS A 147 5.71 17.21 -8.01
CA HIS A 147 6.18 18.57 -8.31
C HIS A 147 6.50 19.33 -7.01
N PRO A 148 7.62 20.09 -6.95
CA PRO A 148 8.07 20.78 -5.73
C PRO A 148 7.04 21.78 -5.14
N GLY A 149 6.11 22.29 -5.96
CA GLY A 149 5.04 23.18 -5.52
C GLY A 149 3.83 22.47 -4.90
N VAL A 150 3.84 21.14 -4.80
CA VAL A 150 2.73 20.38 -4.18
C VAL A 150 3.03 20.20 -2.70
N ASP A 151 2.17 20.75 -1.84
CA ASP A 151 2.26 20.57 -0.39
C ASP A 151 1.89 19.14 -0.03
N LYS A 152 2.78 18.46 0.72
CA LYS A 152 2.60 17.06 1.10
C LYS A 152 2.22 16.93 2.57
N THR A 153 1.09 16.28 2.82
CA THR A 153 0.64 15.91 4.18
C THR A 153 0.80 14.41 4.36
N TYR A 154 1.37 13.99 5.49
CA TYR A 154 1.63 12.59 5.79
C TYR A 154 0.81 12.13 6.98
N PHE A 155 0.10 11.02 6.83
CA PHE A 155 -0.62 10.34 7.89
C PHE A 155 0.02 8.99 8.20
N TRP A 156 -0.13 8.53 9.43
CA TRP A 156 0.34 7.20 9.84
C TRP A 156 -0.79 6.20 9.94
N VAL A 157 -0.55 4.97 9.48
CA VAL A 157 -1.49 3.87 9.67
C VAL A 157 -1.53 3.46 11.13
N ASN A 158 -2.55 3.94 11.85
CA ASN A 158 -2.83 3.58 13.23
C ASN A 158 -4.33 3.66 13.52
N LYS A 159 -4.74 3.44 14.78
CA LYS A 159 -6.15 3.49 15.21
C LYS A 159 -6.81 4.87 15.05
N ASN A 160 -6.03 5.94 14.97
CA ASN A 160 -6.51 7.31 14.86
C ASN A 160 -6.65 7.78 13.39
N LEU A 161 -6.12 7.02 12.42
CA LEU A 161 -6.07 7.43 11.01
C LEU A 161 -7.41 7.95 10.50
N LYS A 162 -8.51 7.24 10.81
CA LYS A 162 -9.86 7.66 10.40
C LYS A 162 -10.21 9.05 10.93
N ASN A 163 -10.07 9.26 12.23
CA ASN A 163 -10.44 10.53 12.86
C ASN A 163 -9.55 11.68 12.37
N ASN A 164 -8.27 11.42 12.17
CA ASN A 164 -7.32 12.39 11.64
C ASN A 164 -7.70 12.81 10.21
N MET A 165 -8.04 11.87 9.34
CA MET A 165 -8.47 12.18 7.98
C MET A 165 -9.81 12.92 7.93
N LEU A 166 -10.80 12.48 8.71
CA LEU A 166 -12.10 13.15 8.82
C LEU A 166 -11.94 14.62 9.25
N SER A 167 -11.14 14.84 10.29
CA SER A 167 -10.90 16.18 10.82
C SER A 167 -10.11 17.06 9.85
N PHE A 168 -9.03 16.55 9.27
CA PHE A 168 -8.12 17.35 8.44
C PHE A 168 -8.74 17.77 7.11
N TYR A 169 -9.55 16.92 6.49
CA TYR A 169 -10.17 17.18 5.18
C TYR A 169 -11.66 17.47 5.26
N ASN A 170 -12.23 17.67 6.45
CA ASN A 170 -13.67 17.84 6.65
C ASN A 170 -14.52 16.75 5.96
N LEU A 171 -14.05 15.52 5.99
CA LEU A 171 -14.77 14.40 5.40
C LEU A 171 -15.92 13.96 6.31
N THR A 172 -16.97 13.42 5.73
CA THR A 172 -18.08 12.83 6.47
C THR A 172 -17.95 11.31 6.54
N ASP A 173 -18.28 10.74 7.70
CA ASP A 173 -18.32 9.28 7.88
C ASP A 173 -19.66 8.72 7.40
N ASN A 174 -19.90 8.79 6.10
CA ASN A 174 -21.17 8.41 5.49
C ASN A 174 -21.50 6.91 5.60
N ASN A 175 -20.51 6.05 5.79
CA ASN A 175 -20.67 4.60 5.68
C ASN A 175 -20.39 3.81 6.95
N LYS A 176 -20.17 4.47 8.11
CA LYS A 176 -19.67 3.80 9.32
C LYS A 176 -18.47 2.89 9.00
N THR A 177 -17.66 3.33 8.05
CA THR A 177 -16.50 2.58 7.55
C THR A 177 -15.55 2.36 8.73
N ALA A 178 -15.54 1.16 9.26
CA ALA A 178 -14.55 0.80 10.25
C ALA A 178 -13.19 0.66 9.56
N LEU A 179 -12.14 1.27 10.14
CA LEU A 179 -10.80 0.75 9.86
C LEU A 179 -10.91 -0.77 10.03
N PRO A 180 -10.36 -1.58 9.14
CA PRO A 180 -10.31 -3.01 9.34
C PRO A 180 -9.52 -3.31 10.62
N THR A 181 -10.18 -3.11 11.75
CA THR A 181 -9.78 -3.65 13.03
C THR A 181 -9.96 -5.14 12.93
N ASN A 182 -8.96 -5.88 13.35
CA ASN A 182 -8.97 -7.32 13.36
C ASN A 182 -10.39 -7.90 13.62
N ASN A 183 -11.10 -8.24 12.52
CA ASN A 183 -12.19 -9.19 12.46
C ASN A 183 -13.34 -9.07 13.48
N GLU A 184 -14.23 -8.11 13.30
CA GLU A 184 -15.59 -8.18 13.86
C GLU A 184 -16.54 -8.79 12.83
N GLY A 185 -16.39 -10.06 12.55
CA GLY A 185 -17.24 -10.89 11.72
C GLY A 185 -16.68 -12.31 11.73
N LYS A 186 -17.46 -13.32 11.37
CA LYS A 186 -16.88 -14.67 11.17
C LYS A 186 -15.75 -14.50 10.15
N PRO A 187 -14.51 -14.81 10.52
CA PRO A 187 -13.40 -14.61 9.60
C PRO A 187 -13.64 -15.51 8.39
N ASP A 188 -13.66 -14.90 7.20
CA ASP A 188 -13.51 -15.61 5.94
C ASP A 188 -12.25 -16.47 6.05
N ASP A 189 -12.29 -17.72 5.57
CA ASP A 189 -11.15 -18.64 5.59
C ASP A 189 -9.87 -17.98 5.06
N SER A 190 -10.00 -17.07 4.10
CA SER A 190 -8.88 -16.29 3.54
C SER A 190 -8.20 -15.38 4.59
N ILE A 191 -8.93 -14.89 5.58
CA ILE A 191 -8.39 -14.07 6.67
C ILE A 191 -7.64 -14.92 7.67
N ILE A 192 -8.20 -16.09 8.01
CA ILE A 192 -7.54 -17.04 8.90
C ILE A 192 -6.20 -17.47 8.31
N ILE A 193 -6.20 -17.83 7.04
CA ILE A 193 -5.02 -18.26 6.31
C ILE A 193 -3.96 -17.15 6.29
N ARG A 194 -4.34 -15.92 5.95
CA ARG A 194 -3.41 -14.78 5.97
C ARG A 194 -2.80 -14.53 7.34
N ASN A 195 -3.55 -14.66 8.41
CA ASN A 195 -3.05 -14.51 9.78
C ASN A 195 -2.04 -15.62 10.15
N ILE A 196 -2.33 -16.87 9.76
CA ILE A 196 -1.41 -18.00 9.95
C ILE A 196 -0.12 -17.76 9.16
N LEU A 197 -0.22 -17.41 7.88
CA LEU A 197 0.92 -17.09 7.02
C LEU A 197 1.77 -15.97 7.60
N LYS A 198 1.15 -14.86 7.97
CA LYS A 198 1.84 -13.72 8.59
C LYS A 198 2.64 -14.14 9.83
N THR A 199 2.02 -14.90 10.73
CA THR A 199 2.68 -15.38 11.94
C THR A 199 3.90 -16.27 11.63
N LYS A 200 3.75 -17.17 10.66
CA LYS A 200 4.84 -18.06 10.24
C LYS A 200 5.98 -17.31 9.54
N ILE A 201 5.66 -16.33 8.68
CA ILE A 201 6.65 -15.47 8.02
C ILE A 201 7.44 -14.68 9.07
N LEU A 202 6.78 -14.03 10.01
CA LEU A 202 7.44 -13.28 11.08
C LEU A 202 8.36 -14.17 11.90
N ARG A 203 7.88 -15.34 12.32
CA ARG A 203 8.70 -16.32 13.04
C ARG A 203 9.91 -16.78 12.23
N TYR A 204 9.75 -16.99 10.92
CA TYR A 204 10.86 -17.34 10.06
C TYR A 204 11.92 -16.22 10.01
N LEU A 205 11.49 -14.97 9.84
CA LEU A 205 12.39 -13.81 9.79
C LEU A 205 13.12 -13.57 11.12
N ASP A 206 12.47 -13.81 12.25
CA ASP A 206 13.09 -13.70 13.56
C ASP A 206 14.21 -14.75 13.77
N HIS A 207 14.09 -15.92 13.13
CA HIS A 207 15.16 -16.94 13.13
C HIS A 207 16.21 -16.72 12.04
N ASN A 208 16.01 -15.75 11.14
CA ASN A 208 16.90 -15.43 10.03
C ASN A 208 17.16 -13.92 9.97
N PRO A 209 17.87 -13.36 10.96
CA PRO A 209 18.03 -11.92 11.11
C PRO A 209 18.74 -11.26 9.91
N LEU A 210 19.59 -11.98 9.19
CA LEU A 210 20.24 -11.46 7.98
C LEU A 210 19.23 -11.15 6.87
N PHE A 211 18.25 -12.02 6.65
CA PHE A 211 17.19 -11.76 5.68
C PHE A 211 16.30 -10.61 6.11
N LYS A 212 15.95 -10.54 7.40
CA LYS A 212 15.21 -9.41 7.96
C LYS A 212 15.94 -8.09 7.71
N GLN A 213 17.26 -8.07 7.92
CA GLN A 213 18.10 -6.90 7.69
C GLN A 213 18.18 -6.52 6.21
N GLN A 214 18.24 -7.50 5.29
CA GLN A 214 18.20 -7.22 3.85
C GLN A 214 16.91 -6.52 3.43
N ILE A 215 15.75 -6.96 3.96
CA ILE A 215 14.46 -6.31 3.71
C ILE A 215 14.49 -4.88 4.24
N ILE A 216 14.93 -4.66 5.48
CA ILE A 216 15.04 -3.31 6.08
C ILE A 216 15.95 -2.41 5.22
N ASN A 217 17.09 -2.93 4.78
CA ASN A 217 18.05 -2.17 3.95
C ASN A 217 17.44 -1.80 2.58
N TYR A 218 16.64 -2.69 1.99
CA TYR A 218 15.94 -2.40 0.74
C TYR A 218 14.99 -1.20 0.88
N TYR A 219 14.32 -1.06 2.02
CA TYR A 219 13.42 0.05 2.31
C TYR A 219 14.09 1.23 3.01
N LYS A 220 15.42 1.29 3.05
CA LYS A 220 16.15 2.35 3.77
C LYS A 220 15.64 3.75 3.42
N LYS A 221 15.40 4.03 2.12
CA LYS A 221 14.91 5.34 1.69
C LYS A 221 13.50 5.67 2.23
N ASP A 222 12.63 4.67 2.40
CA ASP A 222 11.32 4.86 3.03
C ASP A 222 11.49 5.24 4.50
N TYR A 223 12.40 4.58 5.24
CA TYR A 223 12.71 4.92 6.62
C TYR A 223 13.33 6.31 6.75
N ASP A 224 14.23 6.69 5.84
CA ASP A 224 14.84 8.01 5.80
C ASP A 224 13.76 9.11 5.61
N ILE A 225 12.78 8.88 4.73
CA ILE A 225 11.66 9.80 4.51
C ILE A 225 10.80 9.89 5.79
N ILE A 226 10.39 8.74 6.34
CA ILE A 226 9.57 8.68 7.57
C ILE A 226 10.25 9.44 8.72
N GLY A 227 11.57 9.35 8.85
CA GLY A 227 12.35 10.07 9.87
C GLY A 227 12.55 11.57 9.61
N SER A 228 12.20 12.07 8.41
CA SER A 228 12.46 13.45 7.97
C SER A 228 11.22 14.31 7.75
N VAL A 229 10.02 13.75 7.83
CA VAL A 229 8.76 14.45 7.59
C VAL A 229 7.89 14.53 8.84
N ASP A 230 7.04 15.56 8.92
CA ASP A 230 6.03 15.67 9.96
C ASP A 230 4.86 14.73 9.64
N ILE A 231 4.58 13.80 10.55
CA ILE A 231 3.54 12.78 10.39
C ILE A 231 2.41 13.03 11.38
N ILE A 232 1.18 13.00 10.89
CA ILE A 232 -0.05 13.06 11.70
C ILE A 232 -0.36 11.64 12.20
N TYR A 233 -0.22 11.45 13.53
CA TYR A 233 -0.40 10.18 14.22
C TYR A 233 -1.80 10.02 14.84
#